data_b59988a3e1fca59e3da7d0307b3dad87
#
_entry.id   b59988a3e1fca59e3da7d0307b3dad87
#
_cell.length_a   1.000
_cell.length_b   1.000
_cell.length_c   1.000
_cell.angle_alpha   90.00
_cell.angle_beta   90.00
_cell.angle_gamma   90.00
#
_symmetry.space_group_name_H-M   'P 1'
#
loop_
_entity.id
_entity.type
_entity.pdbx_description
1 polymer ?
#
loop_
_entity_poly.entity_id
_entity_poly.type
_entity_poly.pdbx_seq_one_letter_code
_entity_poly.pdbx_strand_id
1 'polypeptide(L)' 'REQAKSFEEQLRKDAEARAEDIIRKATEQMELERQTMVADTKLEFAKLVVETSAKVLDRELADEEKVRFSEAAAKEITEV' A
#
# COMPACT_ATOMS: atom_id res chain seq x y z
N ARG A 1 5.06 -15.13 57.09
CA ARG A 1 5.53 -13.76 56.71
C ARG A 1 6.55 -13.81 55.60
N GLU A 2 7.62 -14.56 55.74
CA GLU A 2 8.59 -14.74 54.66
C GLU A 2 7.96 -15.47 53.47
N GLN A 3 7.12 -16.46 53.75
CA GLN A 3 6.37 -17.16 52.71
C GLN A 3 5.39 -16.25 51.98
N ALA A 4 4.72 -15.33 52.71
CA ALA A 4 3.82 -14.36 52.12
C ALA A 4 4.57 -13.38 51.23
N LYS A 5 5.73 -12.90 51.69
CA LYS A 5 6.59 -11.99 50.90
C LYS A 5 7.12 -12.67 49.63
N SER A 6 7.55 -13.93 49.79
CA SER A 6 8.02 -14.73 48.64
C SER A 6 6.91 -14.95 47.63
N PHE A 7 5.70 -15.22 48.10
CA PHE A 7 4.52 -15.38 47.25
C PHE A 7 4.17 -14.08 46.51
N GLU A 8 4.17 -12.94 47.24
CA GLU A 8 3.93 -11.64 46.63
C GLU A 8 4.98 -11.30 45.56
N GLU A 9 6.25 -11.57 45.85
CA GLU A 9 7.34 -11.35 44.89
C GLU A 9 7.17 -12.21 43.65
N GLN A 10 6.79 -13.47 43.83
CA GLN A 10 6.53 -14.38 42.72
C GLN A 10 5.36 -13.91 41.87
N LEU A 11 4.27 -13.46 42.50
CA LEU A 11 3.12 -12.88 41.78
C LEU A 11 3.52 -11.65 40.98
N ARG A 12 4.35 -10.78 41.58
CA ARG A 12 4.84 -9.58 40.90
C ARG A 12 5.67 -9.93 39.69
N LYS A 13 6.59 -10.88 39.82
CA LYS A 13 7.43 -11.35 38.72
C LYS A 13 6.61 -11.98 37.60
N ASP A 14 5.64 -12.81 37.97
CA ASP A 14 4.75 -13.44 37.00
C ASP A 14 3.91 -12.40 36.25
N ALA A 15 3.40 -11.39 36.98
CA ALA A 15 2.63 -10.33 36.38
C ALA A 15 3.48 -9.47 35.40
N GLU A 16 4.72 -9.16 35.79
CA GLU A 16 5.66 -8.44 34.91
C GLU A 16 6.01 -9.26 33.69
N ALA A 17 6.26 -10.56 33.83
CA ALA A 17 6.56 -11.42 32.71
C ALA A 17 5.39 -11.53 31.73
N ARG A 18 4.17 -11.61 32.25
CA ARG A 18 2.96 -11.62 31.41
C ARG A 18 2.76 -10.30 30.69
N ALA A 19 3.01 -9.18 31.39
CA ALA A 19 2.89 -7.84 30.79
C ALA A 19 3.91 -7.67 29.65
N GLU A 20 5.16 -8.09 29.88
CA GLU A 20 6.20 -8.06 28.85
C GLU A 20 5.84 -8.92 27.65
N ASP A 21 5.28 -10.11 27.89
CA ASP A 21 4.85 -11.01 26.81
C ASP A 21 3.72 -10.41 25.99
N ILE A 22 2.74 -9.80 26.65
CA ILE A 22 1.62 -9.11 25.99
C ILE A 22 2.14 -7.95 25.13
N ILE A 23 3.04 -7.13 25.68
CA ILE A 23 3.63 -6.00 24.96
C ILE A 23 4.41 -6.49 23.74
N ARG A 24 5.22 -7.54 23.91
CA ARG A 24 6.00 -8.11 22.82
C ARG A 24 5.10 -8.62 21.70
N LYS A 25 4.07 -9.39 22.05
CA LYS A 25 3.11 -9.91 21.06
C LYS A 25 2.34 -8.82 20.36
N ALA A 26 1.92 -7.79 21.10
CA ALA A 26 1.23 -6.64 20.52
C ALA A 26 2.15 -5.87 19.57
N THR A 27 3.41 -5.69 19.94
CA THR A 27 4.41 -5.02 19.09
C THR A 27 4.68 -5.82 17.80
N GLU A 28 4.81 -7.14 17.91
CA GLU A 28 4.97 -8.03 16.77
C GLU A 28 3.75 -7.95 15.83
N GLN A 29 2.56 -7.95 16.40
CA GLN A 29 1.31 -7.84 15.63
C GLN A 29 1.21 -6.50 14.91
N MET A 30 1.54 -5.41 15.59
CA MET A 30 1.55 -4.08 14.97
C MET A 30 2.56 -4.00 13.82
N GLU A 31 3.72 -4.61 13.97
CA GLU A 31 4.73 -4.64 12.90
C GLU A 31 4.24 -5.42 11.68
N LEU A 32 3.59 -6.57 11.90
CA LEU A 32 3.00 -7.35 10.81
C LEU A 32 1.89 -6.58 10.10
N GLU A 33 1.03 -5.91 10.84
CA GLU A 33 -0.03 -5.07 10.30
C GLU A 33 0.54 -3.91 9.48
N ARG A 34 1.60 -3.29 9.99
CA ARG A 34 2.31 -2.21 9.27
C ARG A 34 2.87 -2.71 7.95
N GLN A 35 3.53 -3.86 7.94
CA GLN A 35 4.08 -4.46 6.73
C GLN A 35 2.99 -4.78 5.70
N THR A 36 1.87 -5.32 6.16
CA THR A 36 0.72 -5.62 5.31
C THR A 36 0.15 -4.35 4.70
N MET A 37 -0.03 -3.31 5.51
CA MET A 37 -0.53 -2.02 5.05
C MET A 37 0.40 -1.39 4.00
N VAL A 38 1.71 -1.43 4.23
CA VAL A 38 2.70 -0.92 3.27
C VAL A 38 2.64 -1.70 1.97
N ALA A 39 2.55 -3.02 2.03
CA ALA A 39 2.44 -3.88 0.85
C ALA A 39 1.17 -3.58 0.05
N ASP A 40 0.03 -3.45 0.73
CA ASP A 40 -1.25 -3.14 0.11
C ASP A 40 -1.24 -1.74 -0.53
N THR A 41 -0.66 -0.76 0.15
CA THR A 41 -0.53 0.60 -0.37
C THR A 41 0.35 0.64 -1.62
N LYS A 42 1.44 -0.11 -1.65
CA LYS A 42 2.30 -0.24 -2.83
C LYS A 42 1.56 -0.85 -4.01
N LEU A 43 0.75 -1.89 -3.75
CA LEU A 43 -0.07 -2.53 -4.77
C LEU A 43 -1.11 -1.55 -5.35
N GLU A 44 -1.82 -0.83 -4.51
CA GLU A 44 -2.80 0.17 -4.93
C GLU A 44 -2.15 1.29 -5.73
N PHE A 45 -0.99 1.76 -5.28
CA PHE A 45 -0.22 2.78 -5.99
C PHE A 45 0.21 2.27 -7.37
N ALA A 46 0.71 1.04 -7.47
CA ALA A 46 1.10 0.43 -8.73
C ALA A 46 -0.09 0.33 -9.70
N LYS A 47 -1.27 -0.07 -9.22
CA LYS A 47 -2.50 -0.09 -10.02
C LYS A 47 -2.86 1.30 -10.53
N LEU A 48 -2.79 2.30 -9.66
CA LEU A 48 -3.09 3.68 -10.04
C LEU A 48 -2.13 4.19 -11.11
N VAL A 49 -0.85 3.89 -11.00
CA VAL A 49 0.17 4.25 -11.99
C VAL A 49 -0.15 3.61 -13.34
N VAL A 50 -0.47 2.31 -13.34
CA VAL A 50 -0.84 1.59 -14.58
C VAL A 50 -2.09 2.17 -15.21
N GLU A 51 -3.14 2.42 -14.44
CA GLU A 51 -4.39 3.00 -14.93
C GLU A 51 -4.18 4.40 -15.52
N THR A 52 -3.41 5.23 -14.82
CA THR A 52 -3.10 6.59 -15.28
C THR A 52 -2.27 6.56 -16.55
N SER A 53 -1.26 5.69 -16.62
CA SER A 53 -0.43 5.50 -17.80
C SER A 53 -1.23 5.02 -18.99
N ALA A 54 -2.16 4.08 -18.78
CA ALA A 54 -3.06 3.62 -19.83
C ALA A 54 -3.95 4.73 -20.37
N LYS A 55 -4.52 5.56 -19.48
CA LYS A 55 -5.35 6.70 -19.89
C LYS A 55 -4.57 7.75 -20.69
N VAL A 56 -3.34 8.03 -20.27
CA VAL A 56 -2.47 8.98 -20.99
C VAL A 56 -2.13 8.42 -22.37
N LEU A 57 -1.78 7.14 -22.44
CA LEU A 57 -1.49 6.49 -23.72
C LEU A 57 -2.68 6.48 -24.66
N ASP A 58 -3.87 6.16 -24.17
CA ASP A 58 -5.11 6.19 -24.95
C ASP A 58 -5.40 7.59 -25.49
N ARG A 59 -5.16 8.62 -24.68
CA ARG A 59 -5.34 10.01 -25.10
C ARG A 59 -4.34 10.40 -26.18
N GLU A 60 -3.09 10.01 -26.06
CA GLU A 60 -2.06 10.26 -27.06
C GLU A 60 -2.39 9.57 -28.39
N LEU A 61 -2.82 8.31 -28.32
CA LEU A 61 -3.24 7.56 -29.52
C LEU A 61 -4.45 8.21 -30.20
N ALA A 62 -5.44 8.67 -29.43
CA ALA A 62 -6.60 9.38 -29.96
C ALA A 62 -6.20 10.69 -30.63
N ASP A 63 -5.26 11.43 -30.04
CA ASP A 63 -4.74 12.67 -30.60
C ASP A 63 -3.97 12.41 -31.90
N GLU A 64 -3.15 11.36 -31.96
CA GLU A 64 -2.46 10.95 -33.20
C GLU A 64 -3.44 10.55 -34.31
N GLU A 65 -4.47 9.81 -33.97
CA GLU A 65 -5.52 9.42 -34.93
C GLU A 65 -6.24 10.65 -35.50
N LYS A 66 -6.54 11.62 -34.62
CA LYS A 66 -7.15 12.88 -35.04
C LYS A 66 -6.26 13.67 -36.01
N VAL A 67 -4.97 13.73 -35.71
CA VAL A 67 -3.99 14.40 -36.56
C VAL A 67 -3.91 13.70 -37.92
N ARG A 68 -3.82 12.39 -37.94
CA ARG A 68 -3.79 11.60 -39.20
C ARG A 68 -5.05 11.79 -40.02
N PHE A 69 -6.20 11.77 -39.36
CA PHE A 69 -7.48 12.03 -40.06
C PHE A 69 -7.53 13.42 -40.67
N SER A 70 -7.08 14.42 -39.92
CA SER A 70 -7.00 15.79 -40.40
C SER A 70 -6.04 15.95 -41.58
N GLU A 71 -4.90 15.31 -41.54
CA GLU A 71 -3.92 15.30 -42.62
C GLU A 71 -4.48 14.62 -43.88
N ALA A 72 -5.13 13.47 -43.72
CA ALA A 72 -5.77 12.76 -44.81
C ALA A 72 -6.88 13.58 -45.48
N ALA A 73 -7.73 14.25 -44.68
CA ALA A 73 -8.77 15.11 -45.17
C ALA A 73 -8.20 16.34 -45.94
N ALA A 74 -7.17 16.96 -45.38
CA ALA A 74 -6.49 18.08 -46.04
C ALA A 74 -5.85 17.65 -47.36
N LYS A 75 -5.29 16.48 -47.45
CA LYS A 75 -4.70 15.91 -48.64
C LYS A 75 -5.73 15.65 -49.72
N GLU A 76 -6.89 15.11 -49.37
CA GLU A 76 -8.01 14.92 -50.32
C GLU A 76 -8.52 16.25 -50.88
N ILE A 77 -8.66 17.25 -50.04
CA ILE A 77 -9.08 18.57 -50.44
C ILE A 77 -8.06 19.20 -51.42
N THR A 78 -6.78 18.97 -51.18
CA THR A 78 -5.71 19.51 -52.05
C THR A 78 -5.65 18.82 -53.40
N GLU A 79 -6.01 17.53 -53.48
CA GLU A 79 -6.00 16.75 -54.72
C GLU A 79 -7.21 17.01 -55.63
N VAL A 80 -8.24 17.58 -55.09
CA VAL A 80 -9.43 17.96 -55.84
C VAL A 80 -9.28 19.36 -56.43
#